data_5dbaf7a917f02532ddd802b1e8a98b7c
#
_entry.id   5dbaf7a917f02532ddd802b1e8a98b7c
#
_cell.length_a   1.000
_cell.length_b   1.000
_cell.length_c   1.000
_cell.angle_alpha   90.00
_cell.angle_beta   90.00
_cell.angle_gamma   90.00
#
_symmetry.space_group_name_H-M   'P 1'
#
loop_
_entity.id
_entity.type
_entity.pdbx_description
1 polymer ?
#
loop_
_entity_poly.entity_id
_entity_poly.type
_entity_poly.pdbx_seq_one_letter_code
_entity_poly.pdbx_strand_id
1 'polypeptide(L)'
;MVKFTHRRKPHYKKYMYVGVSIFCCLIVLFLYKTIVHNQEMKQVSQQTAKNISVAYNKDRIKNVIKTDNKTRSDVERLSWKDFISFQGSKEEMNIASNSVGIIEIPSIALSLPIIEGTNNSNLKVGATTFREYQSLTDGNYVLLGHNMGQSGVLFSDVPKLKKGDKIYIYQKTDKGQK
;
A
#
# COMPACT_ATOMS: atom_id res chain seq x y z
N MET A 1 -63.25 -14.44 48.80
CA MET A 1 -61.85 -14.92 48.92
C MET A 1 -61.19 -14.74 47.55
N VAL A 2 -60.42 -13.66 47.34
CA VAL A 2 -59.85 -13.30 46.04
C VAL A 2 -58.39 -13.87 46.01
N LYS A 3 -58.11 -14.81 45.09
CA LYS A 3 -56.77 -15.37 44.89
C LYS A 3 -55.94 -14.42 44.02
N PHE A 4 -54.93 -13.77 44.59
CA PHE A 4 -53.96 -13.04 43.85
C PHE A 4 -52.98 -14.01 43.15
N THR A 5 -53.05 -14.12 41.87
CA THR A 5 -52.10 -14.86 41.08
C THR A 5 -50.83 -14.02 40.92
N HIS A 6 -49.71 -14.47 41.48
CA HIS A 6 -48.41 -13.86 41.35
C HIS A 6 -47.91 -14.08 39.93
N ARG A 7 -47.97 -13.02 39.05
CA ARG A 7 -47.42 -13.04 37.70
C ARG A 7 -45.89 -13.11 37.79
N ARG A 8 -45.30 -14.27 37.50
CA ARG A 8 -43.84 -14.43 37.38
C ARG A 8 -43.32 -13.47 36.29
N LYS A 9 -42.36 -12.60 36.61
CA LYS A 9 -41.72 -11.71 35.66
C LYS A 9 -40.97 -12.54 34.60
N PRO A 10 -41.14 -12.26 33.32
CA PRO A 10 -40.56 -13.11 32.25
C PRO A 10 -39.03 -13.04 32.27
N HIS A 11 -38.37 -14.19 32.32
CA HIS A 11 -36.92 -14.35 32.35
C HIS A 11 -36.22 -13.95 31.02
N TYR A 12 -36.97 -13.72 29.95
CA TYR A 12 -36.40 -13.39 28.65
C TYR A 12 -35.58 -12.09 28.62
N LYS A 13 -35.90 -11.12 29.47
CA LYS A 13 -35.16 -9.85 29.59
C LYS A 13 -33.69 -10.07 29.95
N LYS A 14 -33.40 -11.05 30.83
CA LYS A 14 -32.03 -11.41 31.24
C LYS A 14 -31.24 -11.96 30.06
N TYR A 15 -31.81 -12.84 29.25
CA TYR A 15 -31.15 -13.42 28.11
C TYR A 15 -30.97 -12.39 26.96
N MET A 16 -31.89 -11.45 26.82
CA MET A 16 -31.78 -10.34 25.88
C MET A 16 -30.56 -9.44 26.21
N TYR A 17 -30.35 -9.07 27.49
CA TYR A 17 -29.18 -8.27 27.88
C TYR A 17 -27.86 -9.03 27.70
N VAL A 18 -27.84 -10.32 27.95
CA VAL A 18 -26.66 -11.16 27.71
C VAL A 18 -26.35 -11.23 26.21
N GLY A 19 -27.37 -11.43 25.37
CA GLY A 19 -27.20 -11.44 23.90
C GLY A 19 -26.67 -10.12 23.36
N VAL A 20 -27.23 -8.99 23.82
CA VAL A 20 -26.76 -7.65 23.43
C VAL A 20 -25.31 -7.42 23.88
N SER A 21 -24.95 -7.83 25.10
CA SER A 21 -23.59 -7.70 25.61
C SER A 21 -22.57 -8.49 24.77
N ILE A 22 -22.90 -9.74 24.44
CA ILE A 22 -22.04 -10.57 23.56
C ILE A 22 -21.89 -9.93 22.18
N PHE A 23 -22.98 -9.42 21.61
CA PHE A 23 -22.95 -8.76 20.31
C PHE A 23 -22.09 -7.50 20.32
N CYS A 24 -22.20 -6.67 21.38
CA CYS A 24 -21.34 -5.50 21.55
C CYS A 24 -19.87 -5.89 21.68
N CYS A 25 -19.55 -6.96 22.45
CA CYS A 25 -18.17 -7.45 22.55
C CYS A 25 -17.62 -7.90 21.20
N LEU A 26 -18.41 -8.57 20.38
CA LEU A 26 -17.99 -9.00 19.02
C LEU A 26 -17.73 -7.80 18.11
N ILE A 27 -18.55 -6.76 18.18
CA ILE A 27 -18.31 -5.52 17.42
C ILE A 27 -17.01 -4.85 17.86
N VAL A 28 -16.78 -4.74 19.17
CA VAL A 28 -15.55 -4.15 19.70
C VAL A 28 -14.31 -4.94 19.26
N LEU A 29 -14.36 -6.27 19.30
CA LEU A 29 -13.29 -7.13 18.81
C LEU A 29 -13.05 -6.98 17.31
N PHE A 30 -14.11 -6.86 16.54
CA PHE A 30 -14.02 -6.63 15.09
C PHE A 30 -13.37 -5.27 14.79
N LEU A 31 -13.82 -4.20 15.44
CA LEU A 31 -13.24 -2.87 15.30
C LEU A 31 -11.77 -2.84 15.74
N TYR A 32 -11.44 -3.50 16.85
CA TYR A 32 -10.07 -3.62 17.33
C TYR A 32 -9.18 -4.31 16.29
N LYS A 33 -9.60 -5.46 15.75
CA LYS A 33 -8.86 -6.16 14.69
C LYS A 33 -8.66 -5.28 13.46
N THR A 34 -9.69 -4.53 13.05
CA THR A 34 -9.61 -3.63 11.90
C THR A 34 -8.61 -2.49 12.14
N ILE A 35 -8.61 -1.91 13.35
CA ILE A 35 -7.67 -0.83 13.71
C ILE A 35 -6.24 -1.35 13.75
N VAL A 36 -6.00 -2.49 14.40
CA VAL A 36 -4.66 -3.10 14.48
C VAL A 36 -4.14 -3.43 13.08
N HIS A 37 -4.96 -4.08 12.25
CA HIS A 37 -4.60 -4.39 10.86
C HIS A 37 -4.24 -3.13 10.07
N ASN A 38 -5.02 -2.06 10.20
CA ASN A 38 -4.73 -0.78 9.54
C ASN A 38 -3.43 -0.13 10.03
N GLN A 39 -3.08 -0.29 11.30
CA GLN A 39 -1.83 0.24 11.85
C GLN A 39 -0.62 -0.55 11.36
N GLU A 40 -0.70 -1.88 11.35
CA GLU A 40 0.35 -2.75 10.80
C GLU A 40 0.64 -2.41 9.33
N MET A 41 -0.40 -2.23 8.52
CA MET A 41 -0.26 -1.88 7.11
C MET A 41 0.38 -0.51 6.90
N LYS A 42 0.06 0.49 7.75
CA LYS A 42 0.71 1.81 7.70
C LYS A 42 2.19 1.72 8.07
N GLN A 43 2.54 0.91 9.08
CA GLN A 43 3.93 0.72 9.47
C GLN A 43 4.73 0.03 8.37
N VAL A 44 4.19 -1.02 7.74
CA VAL A 44 4.82 -1.70 6.61
C VAL A 44 5.08 -0.72 5.46
N SER A 45 4.08 0.09 5.09
CA SER A 45 4.20 1.10 4.04
C SER A 45 5.29 2.14 4.36
N GLN A 46 5.31 2.68 5.59
CA GLN A 46 6.30 3.65 6.03
C GLN A 46 7.71 3.06 6.14
N GLN A 47 7.82 1.82 6.58
CA GLN A 47 9.10 1.12 6.71
C GLN A 47 9.68 0.78 5.34
N THR A 48 8.83 0.39 4.38
CA THR A 48 9.21 0.18 2.98
C THR A 48 9.71 1.49 2.37
N ALA A 49 8.97 2.60 2.50
CA ALA A 49 9.41 3.92 2.02
C ALA A 49 10.74 4.36 2.67
N LYS A 50 10.92 4.12 3.97
CA LYS A 50 12.15 4.47 4.70
C LYS A 50 13.35 3.60 4.27
N ASN A 51 13.14 2.31 4.10
CA ASN A 51 14.19 1.38 3.65
C ASN A 51 14.63 1.69 2.21
N ILE A 52 13.69 2.09 1.36
CA ILE A 52 13.95 2.52 -0.01
C ILE A 52 14.73 3.83 -0.04
N SER A 53 14.38 4.81 0.80
CA SER A 53 15.13 6.07 0.89
C SER A 53 16.58 5.87 1.39
N VAL A 54 16.79 4.91 2.29
CA VAL A 54 18.13 4.53 2.77
C VAL A 54 18.91 3.76 1.70
N ALA A 55 18.26 2.90 0.91
CA ALA A 55 18.89 2.21 -0.21
C ALA A 55 19.28 3.19 -1.33
N TYR A 56 18.47 4.24 -1.56
CA TYR A 56 18.72 5.29 -2.55
C TYR A 56 19.96 6.15 -2.19
N ASN A 57 20.22 6.39 -0.90
CA ASN A 57 21.36 7.18 -0.42
C ASN A 57 22.69 6.42 -0.36
N LYS A 58 22.72 5.12 -0.62
CA LYS A 58 23.96 4.34 -0.72
C LYS A 58 24.31 4.10 -2.18
N ASP A 59 25.38 4.74 -2.63
CA ASP A 59 26.11 4.57 -3.89
C ASP A 59 26.17 3.11 -4.40
N ARG A 60 25.08 2.60 -4.98
CA ARG A 60 25.07 1.31 -5.65
C ARG A 60 24.27 1.37 -6.95
N ILE A 61 24.87 2.06 -7.92
CA ILE A 61 24.39 1.95 -9.29
C ILE A 61 25.45 1.17 -10.09
N LYS A 62 25.35 -0.12 -10.06
CA LYS A 62 25.92 -0.97 -11.10
C LYS A 62 24.98 -2.15 -11.29
N ASN A 63 24.43 -2.23 -12.45
CA ASN A 63 23.62 -3.25 -13.11
C ASN A 63 22.16 -2.87 -13.28
N VAL A 64 21.91 -2.16 -14.38
CA VAL A 64 20.59 -2.11 -15.00
C VAL A 64 20.24 -3.54 -15.42
N ILE A 65 19.34 -4.18 -14.68
CA ILE A 65 18.75 -5.43 -15.14
C ILE A 65 17.82 -5.03 -16.30
N LYS A 66 18.18 -5.39 -17.51
CA LYS A 66 17.28 -5.33 -18.67
C LYS A 66 16.08 -6.22 -18.34
N THR A 67 15.00 -5.61 -17.88
CA THR A 67 13.74 -6.31 -17.71
C THR A 67 13.15 -6.55 -19.08
N ASP A 68 13.01 -7.81 -19.42
CA ASP A 68 12.38 -8.26 -20.65
C ASP A 68 10.95 -7.69 -20.71
N ASN A 69 10.62 -6.95 -21.76
CA ASN A 69 9.32 -6.32 -22.00
C ASN A 69 8.24 -7.39 -22.24
N LYS A 70 7.88 -8.13 -21.21
CA LYS A 70 6.73 -9.00 -21.27
C LYS A 70 5.47 -8.14 -21.28
N THR A 71 4.71 -8.29 -22.33
CA THR A 71 3.48 -7.57 -22.70
C THR A 71 2.53 -7.36 -21.51
N ARG A 72 1.95 -6.19 -21.39
CA ARG A 72 0.98 -5.74 -20.35
C ARG A 72 -0.22 -6.66 -20.13
N SER A 73 -0.51 -7.58 -21.04
CA SER A 73 -1.54 -8.59 -20.92
C SER A 73 -1.34 -9.52 -19.72
N ASP A 74 -0.13 -9.57 -19.16
CA ASP A 74 0.26 -10.50 -18.11
C ASP A 74 0.31 -9.86 -16.69
N VAL A 75 -0.16 -8.61 -16.53
CA VAL A 75 -0.23 -7.97 -15.22
C VAL A 75 -1.46 -8.47 -14.46
N GLU A 76 -1.21 -9.26 -13.44
CA GLU A 76 -2.25 -9.84 -12.58
C GLU A 76 -2.65 -8.88 -11.45
N ARG A 77 -3.87 -9.08 -10.95
CA ARG A 77 -4.33 -8.37 -9.75
C ARG A 77 -3.53 -8.84 -8.55
N LEU A 78 -2.82 -7.92 -7.91
CA LEU A 78 -2.04 -8.21 -6.70
C LEU A 78 -2.95 -8.56 -5.52
N SER A 79 -2.75 -9.74 -4.93
CA SER A 79 -3.43 -10.12 -3.70
C SER A 79 -2.70 -9.56 -2.46
N TRP A 80 -3.43 -9.38 -1.36
CA TRP A 80 -2.83 -8.95 -0.08
C TRP A 80 -1.80 -9.95 0.44
N LYS A 81 -2.08 -11.24 0.30
CA LYS A 81 -1.16 -12.31 0.71
C LYS A 81 0.16 -12.22 -0.04
N ASP A 82 0.11 -12.03 -1.36
CA ASP A 82 1.31 -11.94 -2.19
C ASP A 82 2.08 -10.66 -1.92
N PHE A 83 1.38 -9.55 -1.69
CA PHE A 83 2.01 -8.28 -1.31
C PHE A 83 2.76 -8.41 0.01
N ILE A 84 2.12 -8.91 1.08
CA ILE A 84 2.74 -9.05 2.40
C ILE A 84 3.91 -10.04 2.37
N SER A 85 3.77 -11.18 1.68
CA SER A 85 4.85 -12.18 1.59
C SER A 85 6.06 -11.68 0.80
N PHE A 86 5.85 -10.70 -0.07
CA PHE A 86 6.91 -10.11 -0.88
C PHE A 86 7.71 -9.04 -0.11
N GLN A 87 7.07 -8.35 0.86
CA GLN A 87 7.70 -7.30 1.66
C GLN A 87 8.88 -7.84 2.49
N GLY A 88 10.01 -7.14 2.44
CA GLY A 88 11.25 -7.57 3.11
C GLY A 88 12.01 -8.70 2.41
N SER A 89 11.53 -9.17 1.27
CA SER A 89 12.23 -10.20 0.49
C SER A 89 13.52 -9.66 -0.16
N LYS A 90 14.45 -10.56 -0.45
CA LYS A 90 15.66 -10.19 -1.22
C LYS A 90 15.31 -9.65 -2.62
N GLU A 91 14.24 -10.16 -3.21
CA GLU A 91 13.75 -9.73 -4.51
C GLU A 91 13.26 -8.29 -4.45
N GLU A 92 12.44 -7.93 -3.45
CA GLU A 92 12.00 -6.54 -3.23
C GLU A 92 13.20 -5.60 -3.09
N MET A 93 14.15 -5.93 -2.22
CA MET A 93 15.35 -5.11 -2.00
C MET A 93 16.17 -4.93 -3.27
N ASN A 94 16.32 -5.97 -4.07
CA ASN A 94 17.03 -5.92 -5.34
C ASN A 94 16.32 -5.02 -6.35
N ILE A 95 15.00 -5.16 -6.50
CA ILE A 95 14.21 -4.32 -7.40
C ILE A 95 14.25 -2.85 -6.92
N ALA A 96 14.05 -2.59 -5.64
CA ALA A 96 14.09 -1.24 -5.07
C ALA A 96 15.44 -0.55 -5.25
N SER A 97 16.55 -1.29 -5.13
CA SER A 97 17.91 -0.75 -5.34
C SER A 97 18.19 -0.34 -6.80
N ASN A 98 17.44 -0.91 -7.74
CA ASN A 98 17.53 -0.60 -9.18
C ASN A 98 16.47 0.43 -9.62
N SER A 99 15.88 1.16 -8.67
CA SER A 99 14.93 2.24 -9.01
C SER A 99 15.59 3.33 -9.86
N VAL A 100 14.83 3.87 -10.81
CA VAL A 100 15.26 4.96 -11.72
C VAL A 100 14.85 6.34 -11.19
N GLY A 101 14.10 6.38 -10.09
CA GLY A 101 13.66 7.61 -9.47
C GLY A 101 12.77 7.38 -8.24
N ILE A 102 12.21 8.47 -7.74
CA ILE A 102 11.24 8.48 -6.63
C ILE A 102 10.07 9.39 -7.01
N ILE A 103 8.85 8.98 -6.67
CA ILE A 103 7.67 9.82 -6.70
C ILE A 103 7.27 10.16 -5.25
N GLU A 104 7.04 11.45 -4.99
CA GLU A 104 6.54 11.95 -3.70
C GLU A 104 5.28 12.80 -3.90
N ILE A 105 4.25 12.53 -3.10
CA ILE A 105 3.01 13.28 -3.07
C ILE A 105 2.65 13.57 -1.61
N PRO A 106 3.07 14.73 -1.08
CA PRO A 106 2.95 15.04 0.35
C PRO A 106 1.51 15.07 0.87
N SER A 107 0.55 15.51 0.05
CA SER A 107 -0.87 15.60 0.45
C SER A 107 -1.51 14.26 0.83
N ILE A 108 -0.95 13.15 0.36
CA ILE A 108 -1.37 11.77 0.67
C ILE A 108 -0.28 10.96 1.34
N ALA A 109 0.80 11.63 1.81
CA ALA A 109 1.96 10.99 2.45
C ALA A 109 2.56 9.84 1.61
N LEU A 110 2.55 9.94 0.28
CA LEU A 110 3.09 8.95 -0.63
C LEU A 110 4.54 9.26 -0.94
N SER A 111 5.40 8.25 -0.78
CA SER A 111 6.80 8.25 -1.25
C SER A 111 7.13 6.84 -1.73
N LEU A 112 7.34 6.66 -3.04
CA LEU A 112 7.58 5.35 -3.65
C LEU A 112 8.74 5.41 -4.64
N PRO A 113 9.51 4.32 -4.79
CA PRO A 113 10.47 4.20 -5.86
C PRO A 113 9.76 4.12 -7.22
N ILE A 114 10.43 4.61 -8.24
CA ILE A 114 10.04 4.43 -9.63
C ILE A 114 10.95 3.36 -10.21
N ILE A 115 10.35 2.27 -10.66
CA ILE A 115 11.04 1.13 -11.26
C ILE A 115 10.84 1.18 -12.77
N GLU A 116 11.88 0.92 -13.53
CA GLU A 116 11.79 0.91 -14.99
C GLU A 116 11.06 -0.33 -15.50
N GLY A 117 10.08 -0.11 -16.38
CA GLY A 117 9.28 -1.18 -17.00
C GLY A 117 8.24 -1.78 -16.05
N THR A 118 7.10 -2.17 -16.63
CA THR A 118 5.93 -2.69 -15.88
C THR A 118 5.89 -4.21 -15.95
N ASN A 119 5.96 -4.85 -14.78
CA ASN A 119 5.72 -6.28 -14.58
C ASN A 119 5.17 -6.54 -13.16
N ASN A 120 4.73 -7.77 -12.88
CA ASN A 120 4.12 -8.13 -11.60
C ASN A 120 5.05 -7.90 -10.40
N SER A 121 6.35 -8.19 -10.50
CA SER A 121 7.31 -7.98 -9.40
C SER A 121 7.58 -6.50 -9.15
N ASN A 122 7.80 -5.71 -10.20
CA ASN A 122 8.05 -4.28 -10.09
C ASN A 122 6.88 -3.53 -9.47
N LEU A 123 5.64 -3.87 -9.86
CA LEU A 123 4.41 -3.27 -9.33
C LEU A 123 4.16 -3.57 -7.85
N LYS A 124 4.78 -4.61 -7.28
CA LYS A 124 4.73 -4.89 -5.84
C LYS A 124 5.63 -3.96 -5.04
N VAL A 125 6.67 -3.41 -5.65
CA VAL A 125 7.66 -2.54 -5.00
C VAL A 125 7.22 -1.07 -4.98
N GLY A 126 6.70 -0.57 -6.11
CA GLY A 126 6.39 0.85 -6.21
C GLY A 126 5.67 1.26 -7.49
N ALA A 127 5.94 2.47 -7.93
CA ALA A 127 5.49 2.96 -9.22
C ALA A 127 6.39 2.40 -10.33
N THR A 128 5.82 2.09 -11.48
CA THR A 128 6.58 1.61 -12.63
C THR A 128 6.41 2.50 -13.84
N THR A 129 7.45 2.67 -14.64
CA THR A 129 7.34 3.39 -15.91
C THR A 129 6.54 2.55 -16.91
N PHE A 130 5.68 3.23 -17.68
CA PHE A 130 4.87 2.60 -18.71
C PHE A 130 5.69 2.11 -19.90
N ARG A 131 6.77 2.83 -20.21
CA ARG A 131 7.75 2.49 -21.27
C ARG A 131 9.13 2.54 -20.66
N GLU A 132 10.06 1.81 -21.24
CA GLU A 132 11.47 1.97 -20.94
C GLU A 132 11.98 3.34 -21.41
N TYR A 133 12.99 3.85 -20.72
CA TYR A 133 13.67 5.11 -21.05
C TYR A 133 12.76 6.35 -21.13
N GLN A 134 11.66 6.38 -20.35
CA GLN A 134 10.87 7.61 -20.22
C GLN A 134 11.72 8.71 -19.58
N SER A 135 11.59 9.93 -20.11
CA SER A 135 12.27 11.12 -19.60
C SER A 135 11.25 12.15 -19.09
N LEU A 136 11.60 12.89 -18.04
CA LEU A 136 10.80 14.02 -17.57
C LEU A 136 10.87 15.23 -18.50
N THR A 137 11.87 15.26 -19.40
CA THR A 137 12.12 16.38 -20.30
C THR A 137 11.62 16.16 -21.71
N ASP A 138 11.15 14.94 -22.01
CA ASP A 138 10.72 14.58 -23.35
C ASP A 138 9.48 13.68 -23.34
N GLY A 139 8.41 14.16 -23.97
CA GLY A 139 7.15 13.44 -24.10
C GLY A 139 6.35 13.29 -22.81
N ASN A 140 5.56 12.23 -22.73
CA ASN A 140 4.73 11.93 -21.56
C ASN A 140 5.46 10.99 -20.61
N TYR A 141 5.56 11.39 -19.35
CA TYR A 141 6.05 10.54 -18.26
C TYR A 141 4.88 9.82 -17.58
N VAL A 142 4.67 8.57 -17.91
CA VAL A 142 3.51 7.80 -17.48
C VAL A 142 3.96 6.76 -16.44
N LEU A 143 3.33 6.80 -15.26
CA LEU A 143 3.57 5.86 -14.18
C LEU A 143 2.35 4.98 -13.94
N LEU A 144 2.60 3.71 -13.64
CA LEU A 144 1.60 2.73 -13.22
C LEU A 144 1.90 2.30 -11.78
N GLY A 145 0.86 1.94 -11.05
CA GLY A 145 0.98 1.44 -9.68
C GLY A 145 -0.29 0.72 -9.24
N HIS A 146 -0.15 -0.24 -8.35
CA HIS A 146 -1.30 -0.94 -7.79
C HIS A 146 -2.12 -0.05 -6.84
N ASN A 147 -3.44 -0.12 -6.99
CA ASN A 147 -4.38 0.35 -5.98
C ASN A 147 -4.87 -0.87 -5.19
N MET A 148 -4.40 -0.99 -3.95
CA MET A 148 -4.73 -2.11 -3.05
C MET A 148 -6.02 -1.87 -2.27
N GLY A 149 -6.69 -0.72 -2.48
CA GLY A 149 -7.91 -0.34 -1.75
C GLY A 149 -7.68 0.04 -0.28
N GLN A 150 -6.44 0.09 0.18
CA GLN A 150 -6.08 0.43 1.56
C GLN A 150 -5.16 1.65 1.61
N SER A 151 -5.54 2.62 2.42
CA SER A 151 -4.80 3.87 2.57
C SER A 151 -3.35 3.64 3.00
N GLY A 152 -2.43 4.40 2.39
CA GLY A 152 -1.00 4.33 2.68
C GLY A 152 -0.26 3.20 1.95
N VAL A 153 -0.90 2.47 1.05
CA VAL A 153 -0.27 1.36 0.33
C VAL A 153 -0.25 1.64 -1.16
N LEU A 154 0.94 1.67 -1.75
CA LEU A 154 1.17 1.92 -3.17
C LEU A 154 0.34 3.13 -3.67
N PHE A 155 -0.39 3.02 -4.78
CA PHE A 155 -1.20 4.10 -5.34
C PHE A 155 -2.65 4.15 -4.80
N SER A 156 -2.96 3.48 -3.69
CA SER A 156 -4.33 3.42 -3.16
C SER A 156 -4.93 4.79 -2.81
N ASP A 157 -4.09 5.76 -2.43
CA ASP A 157 -4.56 7.10 -2.08
C ASP A 157 -4.52 8.11 -3.23
N VAL A 158 -3.97 7.73 -4.39
CA VAL A 158 -3.95 8.60 -5.59
C VAL A 158 -5.35 9.10 -6.00
N PRO A 159 -6.43 8.30 -5.91
CA PRO A 159 -7.79 8.80 -6.20
C PRO A 159 -8.28 9.91 -5.27
N LYS A 160 -7.61 10.16 -4.13
CA LYS A 160 -7.97 11.22 -3.16
C LYS A 160 -7.35 12.58 -3.51
N LEU A 161 -6.47 12.64 -4.50
CA LEU A 161 -5.81 13.86 -4.94
C LEU A 161 -6.81 14.91 -5.42
N LYS A 162 -6.51 16.15 -5.12
CA LYS A 162 -7.28 17.33 -5.51
C LYS A 162 -6.48 18.21 -6.46
N LYS A 163 -7.19 19.01 -7.23
CA LYS A 163 -6.54 20.02 -8.07
C LYS A 163 -5.70 20.96 -7.19
N GLY A 164 -4.41 21.08 -7.51
CA GLY A 164 -3.45 21.90 -6.77
C GLY A 164 -2.52 21.10 -5.87
N ASP A 165 -2.78 19.80 -5.64
CA ASP A 165 -1.83 18.94 -4.94
C ASP A 165 -0.54 18.81 -5.75
N LYS A 166 0.58 18.86 -5.04
CA LYS A 166 1.91 18.81 -5.66
C LYS A 166 2.39 17.38 -5.77
N ILE A 167 2.92 17.04 -6.94
CA ILE A 167 3.58 15.77 -7.23
C ILE A 167 5.03 16.09 -7.57
N TYR A 168 5.95 15.48 -6.83
CA TYR A 168 7.37 15.59 -7.09
C TYR A 168 7.89 14.29 -7.66
N ILE A 169 8.68 14.39 -8.74
CA ILE A 169 9.36 13.26 -9.33
C ILE A 169 10.85 13.57 -9.37
N TYR A 170 11.62 12.72 -8.73
CA TYR A 170 13.08 12.78 -8.73
C TYR A 170 13.58 11.66 -9.61
N GLN A 171 14.10 11.98 -10.77
CA GLN A 171 14.67 11.02 -11.69
C GLN A 171 16.18 10.93 -11.49
N LYS A 172 16.71 9.72 -11.46
CA LYS A 172 18.11 9.46 -11.40
C LYS A 172 18.73 9.82 -12.76
N THR A 173 19.71 10.68 -12.77
CA THR A 173 20.50 10.99 -13.96
C THR A 173 21.81 10.24 -13.91
N ASP A 174 22.28 9.71 -15.04
CA ASP A 174 23.60 9.02 -15.17
C ASP A 174 24.79 9.95 -14.88
N LYS A 175 24.55 11.25 -14.81
CA LYS A 175 25.54 12.24 -14.40
C LYS A 175 25.31 12.49 -12.91
N GLY A 176 26.21 11.90 -12.11
CA GLY A 176 26.22 12.09 -10.65
C GLY A 176 25.83 13.51 -10.25
N GLN A 177 24.95 13.61 -9.26
CA GLN A 177 24.36 14.85 -8.76
C GLN A 177 25.35 16.03 -8.78
N LYS A 178 24.95 17.08 -9.47
CA LYS A 178 25.43 18.44 -9.16
C LYS A 178 24.30 19.17 -8.47
#